data_765fb96f6954cfbbfd6e5ce622d07c31
#
_entry.id   765fb96f6954cfbbfd6e5ce622d07c31
#
_cell.length_a   1.000
_cell.length_b   1.000
_cell.length_c   1.000
_cell.angle_alpha   90.00
_cell.angle_beta   90.00
_cell.angle_gamma   90.00
#
_symmetry.space_group_name_H-M   'P 1'
#
loop_
_entity.id
_entity.type
_entity.pdbx_description
1 polymer ?
#
loop_
_entity_poly.entity_id
_entity_poly.type
_entity_poly.pdbx_seq_one_letter_code
_entity_poly.pdbx_strand_id
1 'polypeptide(L)'
;MYPSGPTLPSNQLKLYILFSAPMQSGDIWSKVHLIDQDGKPSVLPFVELDQELWNRDHTRLTLLFDPGRIKRGVKPNVDMGPVLVEGRRYTLVIDREFKDGNGRPLEASFRHEFTAGPAERRGIDPKTWKITAPTVATVNPLVIDFDRPLDFALLQDVFQVQRVEGVVEGVASVSTGETQWRFQPAQRWKAGAYKLIVDMALEDLAGNRIGRPFDVDTMVSPAERISKPSISLIFQIP
;
A
#
# COMPACT_ATOMS: atom_id res chain seq x y z
N MET A 1 0.07 1.03 -11.73
CA MET A 1 0.13 1.88 -10.51
C MET A 1 -0.65 1.22 -9.40
N TYR A 2 -0.21 1.41 -8.16
CA TYR A 2 -0.93 1.00 -6.96
C TYR A 2 -1.03 2.18 -5.98
N PRO A 3 -2.13 2.32 -5.22
CA PRO A 3 -3.30 1.44 -5.26
C PRO A 3 -3.93 1.39 -6.64
N SER A 4 -4.56 0.24 -6.97
CA SER A 4 -5.14 0.01 -8.30
C SER A 4 -6.65 0.33 -8.37
N GLY A 5 -7.26 0.68 -7.24
CA GLY A 5 -8.66 1.07 -7.16
C GLY A 5 -8.92 2.48 -7.73
N PRO A 6 -10.14 2.74 -8.20
CA PRO A 6 -10.51 4.04 -8.78
C PRO A 6 -10.77 5.13 -7.73
N THR A 7 -10.88 4.75 -6.46
CA THR A 7 -11.11 5.67 -5.34
C THR A 7 -10.05 5.44 -4.27
N LEU A 8 -9.35 6.51 -3.88
CA LEU A 8 -8.32 6.50 -2.85
C LEU A 8 -8.79 7.36 -1.66
N PRO A 9 -8.43 7.05 -0.42
CA PRO A 9 -8.78 7.91 0.70
C PRO A 9 -8.15 9.30 0.55
N SER A 10 -8.84 10.35 0.98
CA SER A 10 -8.31 11.73 0.90
C SER A 10 -7.05 11.95 1.74
N ASN A 11 -6.75 11.04 2.66
CA ASN A 11 -5.50 10.99 3.41
C ASN A 11 -4.57 9.86 2.93
N GLN A 12 -4.57 9.57 1.62
CA GLN A 12 -3.65 8.64 0.97
C GLN A 12 -2.21 8.96 1.33
N LEU A 13 -1.43 7.94 1.73
CA LEU A 13 -0.04 8.15 2.15
C LEU A 13 0.97 7.90 1.03
N LYS A 14 0.78 6.83 0.24
CA LYS A 14 1.77 6.39 -0.77
C LYS A 14 1.11 5.99 -2.09
N LEU A 15 1.80 6.25 -3.19
CA LEU A 15 1.51 5.66 -4.49
C LEU A 15 2.74 4.87 -4.97
N TYR A 16 2.50 3.77 -5.66
CA TYR A 16 3.56 2.94 -6.25
C TYR A 16 3.41 2.89 -7.76
N ILE A 17 4.47 3.26 -8.46
CA ILE A 17 4.54 3.15 -9.92
C ILE A 17 5.45 1.97 -10.23
N LEU A 18 4.94 0.99 -10.98
CA LEU A 18 5.72 -0.15 -11.46
C LEU A 18 6.05 0.04 -12.93
N PHE A 19 7.31 -0.17 -13.25
CA PHE A 19 7.83 -0.11 -14.60
C PHE A 19 8.26 -1.50 -15.07
N SER A 20 8.18 -1.73 -16.36
CA SER A 20 8.58 -3.00 -17.00
C SER A 20 10.10 -3.15 -17.13
N ALA A 21 10.87 -2.08 -16.89
CA ALA A 21 12.31 -2.05 -16.92
C ALA A 21 12.88 -1.14 -15.82
N PRO A 22 14.16 -1.31 -15.42
CA PRO A 22 14.82 -0.37 -14.53
C PRO A 22 14.82 1.05 -15.08
N MET A 23 14.49 2.03 -14.24
CA MET A 23 14.41 3.45 -14.61
C MET A 23 15.63 4.23 -14.12
N GLN A 24 15.92 5.37 -14.76
CA GLN A 24 16.87 6.33 -14.25
C GLN A 24 16.35 7.02 -13.00
N SER A 25 17.25 7.46 -12.13
CA SER A 25 16.96 8.29 -10.96
C SER A 25 17.56 9.68 -11.11
N GLY A 26 17.11 10.62 -10.29
CA GLY A 26 17.67 11.98 -10.17
C GLY A 26 16.85 13.09 -10.83
N ASP A 27 15.73 12.78 -11.49
CA ASP A 27 14.90 13.80 -12.18
C ASP A 27 13.38 13.52 -12.11
N ILE A 28 12.92 12.75 -11.12
CA ILE A 28 11.49 12.36 -11.07
C ILE A 28 10.57 13.56 -10.82
N TRP A 29 11.01 14.54 -10.02
CA TRP A 29 10.15 15.66 -9.62
C TRP A 29 9.81 16.62 -10.76
N SER A 30 10.61 16.63 -11.82
CA SER A 30 10.32 17.35 -13.06
C SER A 30 9.41 16.57 -14.02
N LYS A 31 9.17 15.27 -13.78
CA LYS A 31 8.48 14.35 -14.68
C LYS A 31 7.19 13.75 -14.10
N VAL A 32 6.96 13.92 -12.80
CA VAL A 32 5.80 13.35 -12.11
C VAL A 32 4.92 14.48 -11.58
N HIS A 33 3.66 14.51 -12.04
CA HIS A 33 2.73 15.58 -11.71
C HIS A 33 1.41 15.01 -11.20
N LEU A 34 0.84 15.65 -10.20
CA LEU A 34 -0.53 15.41 -9.76
C LEU A 34 -1.38 16.59 -10.23
N ILE A 35 -2.37 16.32 -11.07
CA ILE A 35 -3.25 17.33 -11.67
C ILE A 35 -4.66 17.16 -11.10
N ASP A 36 -5.29 18.25 -10.68
CA ASP A 36 -6.66 18.23 -10.19
C ASP A 36 -7.68 18.20 -11.35
N GLN A 37 -8.95 18.07 -11.00
CA GLN A 37 -10.06 18.02 -11.97
C GLN A 37 -10.22 19.29 -12.84
N ASP A 38 -9.65 20.41 -12.41
CA ASP A 38 -9.67 21.70 -13.13
C ASP A 38 -8.44 21.85 -14.05
N GLY A 39 -7.63 20.77 -14.16
CA GLY A 39 -6.41 20.74 -14.96
C GLY A 39 -5.22 21.48 -14.34
N LYS A 40 -5.30 21.84 -13.06
CA LYS A 40 -4.24 22.57 -12.35
C LYS A 40 -3.30 21.60 -11.64
N PRO A 41 -1.97 21.79 -11.75
CA PRO A 41 -1.01 21.04 -10.96
C PRO A 41 -1.21 21.29 -9.47
N SER A 42 -1.22 20.21 -8.67
CA SER A 42 -1.20 20.31 -7.22
C SER A 42 0.17 20.84 -6.77
N VAL A 43 0.16 21.76 -5.82
CA VAL A 43 1.39 22.37 -5.30
C VAL A 43 2.02 21.39 -4.29
N LEU A 44 3.26 20.98 -4.55
CA LEU A 44 4.07 20.09 -3.69
C LEU A 44 3.25 18.93 -3.11
N PRO A 45 2.65 18.08 -3.95
CA PRO A 45 1.79 17.00 -3.46
C PRO A 45 2.60 15.90 -2.75
N PHE A 46 3.85 15.72 -3.14
CA PHE A 46 4.74 14.68 -2.63
C PHE A 46 5.90 15.28 -1.84
N VAL A 47 6.50 14.47 -0.98
CA VAL A 47 7.77 14.80 -0.35
C VAL A 47 8.87 14.63 -1.39
N GLU A 48 9.45 15.73 -1.83
CA GLU A 48 10.57 15.74 -2.77
C GLU A 48 11.87 15.47 -2.00
N LEU A 49 12.25 14.19 -1.98
CA LEU A 49 13.50 13.76 -1.35
C LEU A 49 14.64 13.79 -2.36
N ASP A 50 15.84 14.20 -1.92
CA ASP A 50 17.05 14.13 -2.74
C ASP A 50 17.34 12.68 -3.16
N GLN A 51 17.09 11.72 -2.27
CA GLN A 51 17.11 10.30 -2.58
C GLN A 51 15.68 9.82 -2.88
N GLU A 52 15.40 9.58 -4.14
CA GLU A 52 14.15 9.02 -4.61
C GLU A 52 13.90 7.63 -4.03
N LEU A 53 12.64 7.31 -3.76
CA LEU A 53 12.27 6.06 -3.11
C LEU A 53 12.05 4.93 -4.12
N TRP A 54 13.14 4.45 -4.70
CA TRP A 54 13.15 3.28 -5.57
C TRP A 54 13.31 1.97 -4.79
N ASN A 55 12.75 0.87 -5.34
CA ASN A 55 13.18 -0.46 -4.92
C ASN A 55 14.60 -0.75 -5.46
N ARG A 56 15.20 -1.84 -4.98
CA ARG A 56 16.58 -2.22 -5.34
C ARG A 56 16.84 -2.30 -6.85
N ASP A 57 15.84 -2.74 -7.61
CA ASP A 57 15.97 -2.99 -9.06
C ASP A 57 15.50 -1.79 -9.89
N HIS A 58 15.19 -0.66 -9.28
CA HIS A 58 14.70 0.56 -9.93
C HIS A 58 13.45 0.34 -10.82
N THR A 59 12.64 -0.67 -10.50
CA THR A 59 11.41 -0.99 -11.22
C THR A 59 10.15 -0.55 -10.49
N ARG A 60 10.26 -0.14 -9.20
CA ARG A 60 9.15 0.40 -8.41
C ARG A 60 9.56 1.71 -7.76
N LEU A 61 8.88 2.78 -8.16
CA LEU A 61 8.96 4.10 -7.52
C LEU A 61 7.87 4.24 -6.46
N THR A 62 8.23 4.73 -5.29
CA THR A 62 7.28 5.13 -4.24
C THR A 62 7.16 6.65 -4.22
N LEU A 63 5.97 7.18 -4.44
CA LEU A 63 5.63 8.58 -4.23
C LEU A 63 4.97 8.71 -2.86
N LEU A 64 5.59 9.47 -1.97
CA LEU A 64 5.09 9.72 -0.63
C LEU A 64 4.37 11.07 -0.60
N PHE A 65 3.05 11.06 -0.35
CA PHE A 65 2.32 12.29 -0.06
C PHE A 65 2.88 12.94 1.21
N ASP A 66 2.86 14.27 1.28
CA ASP A 66 3.38 14.98 2.45
C ASP A 66 2.62 14.60 3.74
N PRO A 67 3.25 13.85 4.67
CA PRO A 67 2.62 13.46 5.93
C PRO A 67 2.17 14.66 6.77
N GLY A 68 2.85 15.79 6.62
CA GLY A 68 2.50 17.04 7.29
C GLY A 68 1.19 17.63 6.79
N ARG A 69 0.80 17.36 5.54
CA ARG A 69 -0.50 17.78 4.98
C ARG A 69 -1.62 16.74 5.19
N ILE A 70 -1.25 15.50 5.53
CA ILE A 70 -2.19 14.43 5.88
C ILE A 70 -2.65 14.55 7.34
N LYS A 71 -1.71 14.81 8.27
CA LYS A 71 -2.00 14.95 9.70
C LYS A 71 -2.70 16.26 10.00
N ARG A 72 -3.82 16.19 10.71
CA ARG A 72 -4.62 17.35 11.11
C ARG A 72 -3.93 18.15 12.21
N GLY A 73 -4.12 19.48 12.19
CA GLY A 73 -3.63 20.37 13.23
C GLY A 73 -2.12 20.60 13.26
N VAL A 74 -1.37 20.01 12.33
CA VAL A 74 0.05 20.34 12.16
C VAL A 74 0.22 21.47 11.14
N LYS A 75 1.33 22.23 11.26
CA LYS A 75 1.53 23.46 10.49
C LYS A 75 1.36 23.31 8.98
N PRO A 76 1.93 22.32 8.27
CA PRO A 76 1.73 22.19 6.83
C PRO A 76 0.26 21.98 6.43
N ASN A 77 -0.50 21.23 7.22
CA ASN A 77 -1.93 21.01 6.96
C ASN A 77 -2.75 22.29 7.18
N VAL A 78 -2.42 23.06 8.21
CA VAL A 78 -3.11 24.33 8.52
C VAL A 78 -2.82 25.40 7.45
N ASP A 79 -1.57 25.52 7.02
CA ASP A 79 -1.13 26.58 6.11
C ASP A 79 -1.51 26.29 4.63
N MET A 80 -1.38 25.04 4.19
CA MET A 80 -1.55 24.63 2.79
C MET A 80 -2.81 23.78 2.52
N GLY A 81 -3.43 23.27 3.57
CA GLY A 81 -4.53 22.31 3.45
C GLY A 81 -4.09 20.91 3.04
N PRO A 82 -5.04 19.95 2.94
CA PRO A 82 -4.76 18.60 2.47
C PRO A 82 -4.35 18.60 1.00
N VAL A 83 -3.58 17.58 0.57
CA VAL A 83 -3.23 17.41 -0.86
C VAL A 83 -4.45 16.95 -1.65
N LEU A 84 -5.16 15.95 -1.13
CA LEU A 84 -6.37 15.41 -1.75
C LEU A 84 -7.60 15.89 -0.98
N VAL A 85 -8.57 16.43 -1.72
CA VAL A 85 -9.85 16.90 -1.17
C VAL A 85 -10.92 15.88 -1.53
N GLU A 86 -11.66 15.40 -0.53
CA GLU A 86 -12.75 14.43 -0.71
C GLU A 86 -13.74 14.88 -1.78
N GLY A 87 -14.15 13.94 -2.64
CA GLY A 87 -15.06 14.17 -3.77
C GLY A 87 -14.39 14.70 -5.04
N ARG A 88 -13.12 15.14 -4.99
CA ARG A 88 -12.42 15.64 -6.18
C ARG A 88 -11.70 14.53 -6.93
N ARG A 89 -11.59 14.70 -8.25
CA ARG A 89 -10.80 13.84 -9.14
C ARG A 89 -9.39 14.39 -9.30
N TYR A 90 -8.45 13.47 -9.43
CA TYR A 90 -7.03 13.76 -9.66
C TYR A 90 -6.48 12.86 -10.74
N THR A 91 -5.50 13.34 -11.48
CA THR A 91 -4.75 12.55 -12.45
C THR A 91 -3.27 12.58 -12.08
N LEU A 92 -2.68 11.42 -11.80
CA LEU A 92 -1.24 11.28 -11.77
C LEU A 92 -0.73 11.19 -13.21
N VAL A 93 0.23 12.02 -13.54
CA VAL A 93 0.87 12.05 -14.87
C VAL A 93 2.36 11.78 -14.70
N ILE A 94 2.88 10.87 -15.54
CA ILE A 94 4.33 10.67 -15.69
C ILE A 94 4.65 11.05 -17.13
N ASP A 95 5.53 12.00 -17.30
CA ASP A 95 5.89 12.52 -18.62
C ASP A 95 6.61 11.47 -19.45
N ARG A 96 6.37 11.52 -20.77
CA ARG A 96 7.02 10.65 -21.75
C ARG A 96 8.55 10.72 -21.68
N GLU A 97 9.09 11.89 -21.37
CA GLU A 97 10.52 12.16 -21.29
C GLU A 97 11.21 11.46 -20.13
N PHE A 98 10.44 10.82 -19.21
CA PHE A 98 11.03 9.99 -18.17
C PHE A 98 11.73 8.77 -18.78
N LYS A 99 13.00 8.52 -18.42
CA LYS A 99 13.88 7.58 -19.11
C LYS A 99 14.12 6.30 -18.34
N ASP A 100 14.25 5.19 -19.08
CA ASP A 100 14.74 3.93 -18.53
C ASP A 100 16.26 3.99 -18.25
N GLY A 101 16.80 2.93 -17.62
CA GLY A 101 18.22 2.81 -17.32
C GLY A 101 19.16 2.87 -18.52
N ASN A 102 18.63 2.70 -19.75
CA ASN A 102 19.35 2.82 -21.02
C ASN A 102 19.20 4.21 -21.67
N GLY A 103 18.52 5.14 -21.01
CA GLY A 103 18.30 6.49 -21.54
C GLY A 103 17.14 6.60 -22.55
N ARG A 104 16.29 5.58 -22.71
CA ARG A 104 15.16 5.60 -23.63
C ARG A 104 13.95 6.19 -22.90
N PRO A 105 13.21 7.12 -23.53
CA PRO A 105 11.98 7.68 -22.96
C PRO A 105 10.86 6.62 -22.95
N LEU A 106 9.80 6.87 -22.19
CA LEU A 106 8.57 6.08 -22.24
C LEU A 106 7.95 6.15 -23.64
N GLU A 107 7.20 5.15 -24.06
CA GLU A 107 6.48 5.13 -25.33
C GLU A 107 5.44 6.27 -25.41
N ALA A 108 4.77 6.54 -24.28
CA ALA A 108 3.81 7.62 -24.11
C ALA A 108 3.83 8.11 -22.66
N SER A 109 3.27 9.30 -22.40
CA SER A 109 3.02 9.75 -21.04
C SER A 109 2.02 8.80 -20.36
N PHE A 110 2.32 8.39 -19.14
CA PHE A 110 1.40 7.60 -18.32
C PHE A 110 0.42 8.52 -17.63
N ARG A 111 -0.86 8.15 -17.61
CA ARG A 111 -1.92 8.90 -16.91
C ARG A 111 -2.77 7.92 -16.12
N HIS A 112 -3.01 8.24 -14.84
CA HIS A 112 -3.92 7.47 -14.00
C HIS A 112 -4.84 8.40 -13.24
N GLU A 113 -6.15 8.24 -13.49
CA GLU A 113 -7.20 9.04 -12.86
C GLU A 113 -7.78 8.30 -11.66
N PHE A 114 -8.03 9.03 -10.57
CA PHE A 114 -8.69 8.52 -9.38
C PHE A 114 -9.53 9.62 -8.70
N THR A 115 -10.49 9.20 -7.87
CA THR A 115 -11.29 10.10 -7.03
C THR A 115 -10.80 10.02 -5.60
N ALA A 116 -10.66 11.16 -4.92
CA ALA A 116 -10.42 11.20 -3.49
C ALA A 116 -11.72 10.89 -2.73
N GLY A 117 -11.77 9.76 -2.06
CA GLY A 117 -12.88 9.35 -1.19
C GLY A 117 -12.70 9.84 0.25
N PRO A 118 -13.59 9.39 1.16
CA PRO A 118 -13.49 9.71 2.58
C PRO A 118 -12.13 9.34 3.16
N ALA A 119 -11.65 10.12 4.12
CA ALA A 119 -10.43 9.82 4.83
C ALA A 119 -10.59 8.57 5.71
N GLU A 120 -9.62 7.63 5.65
CA GLU A 120 -9.58 6.48 6.55
C GLU A 120 -8.68 6.81 7.77
N ARG A 121 -9.24 6.70 8.97
CA ARG A 121 -8.55 7.06 10.23
C ARG A 121 -8.60 5.96 11.28
N ARG A 122 -9.12 4.78 10.93
CA ARG A 122 -9.21 3.65 11.86
C ARG A 122 -7.97 2.78 11.70
N GLY A 123 -7.40 2.33 12.81
CA GLY A 123 -6.39 1.27 12.77
C GLY A 123 -6.93 0.01 12.09
N ILE A 124 -6.05 -0.78 11.49
CA ILE A 124 -6.41 -2.09 10.93
C ILE A 124 -6.80 -3.01 12.10
N ASP A 125 -7.94 -3.69 11.96
CA ASP A 125 -8.37 -4.75 12.90
C ASP A 125 -8.41 -6.10 12.16
N PRO A 126 -7.43 -6.99 12.38
CA PRO A 126 -7.41 -8.30 11.75
C PRO A 126 -8.57 -9.22 12.11
N LYS A 127 -9.37 -8.88 13.13
CA LYS A 127 -10.61 -9.63 13.47
C LYS A 127 -11.72 -9.44 12.44
N THR A 128 -11.66 -8.37 11.63
CA THR A 128 -12.62 -8.12 10.54
C THR A 128 -12.30 -8.93 9.28
N TRP A 129 -11.11 -9.52 9.20
CA TRP A 129 -10.68 -10.26 8.01
C TRP A 129 -11.39 -11.61 7.90
N LYS A 130 -11.76 -11.97 6.67
CA LYS A 130 -12.32 -13.28 6.37
C LYS A 130 -11.22 -14.19 5.82
N ILE A 131 -10.88 -15.23 6.58
CA ILE A 131 -9.94 -16.26 6.15
C ILE A 131 -10.72 -17.42 5.54
N THR A 132 -10.52 -17.71 4.26
CA THR A 132 -11.06 -18.87 3.57
C THR A 132 -9.98 -19.92 3.45
N ALA A 133 -10.07 -20.95 4.30
CA ALA A 133 -9.13 -22.06 4.30
C ALA A 133 -9.29 -22.90 3.03
N PRO A 134 -8.19 -23.39 2.44
CA PRO A 134 -8.22 -24.26 1.28
C PRO A 134 -8.67 -25.69 1.65
N THR A 135 -9.00 -26.49 0.62
CA THR A 135 -9.33 -27.90 0.79
C THR A 135 -8.06 -28.73 0.98
N VAL A 136 -8.11 -29.71 1.90
CA VAL A 136 -7.04 -30.69 2.13
C VAL A 136 -6.67 -31.44 0.83
N ALA A 137 -5.42 -31.84 0.70
CA ALA A 137 -4.86 -32.56 -0.46
C ALA A 137 -4.94 -31.79 -1.80
N THR A 138 -5.26 -30.50 -1.78
CA THR A 138 -5.22 -29.61 -2.96
C THR A 138 -4.06 -28.61 -2.88
N VAL A 139 -3.83 -27.88 -3.95
CA VAL A 139 -2.99 -26.66 -4.01
C VAL A 139 -3.84 -25.40 -4.17
N ASN A 140 -5.15 -25.47 -3.85
CA ASN A 140 -6.00 -24.29 -3.88
C ASN A 140 -5.45 -23.20 -2.95
N PRO A 141 -5.58 -21.92 -3.29
CA PRO A 141 -5.01 -20.87 -2.47
C PRO A 141 -5.72 -20.73 -1.12
N LEU A 142 -4.96 -20.42 -0.09
CA LEU A 142 -5.48 -19.72 1.10
C LEU A 142 -5.88 -18.32 0.67
N VAL A 143 -7.07 -17.87 1.04
CA VAL A 143 -7.59 -16.54 0.66
C VAL A 143 -7.91 -15.75 1.91
N ILE A 144 -7.49 -14.49 1.95
CA ILE A 144 -7.80 -13.55 3.00
C ILE A 144 -8.44 -12.32 2.38
N ASP A 145 -9.68 -12.06 2.74
CA ASP A 145 -10.42 -10.86 2.33
C ASP A 145 -10.30 -9.81 3.44
N PHE A 146 -9.91 -8.61 3.09
CA PHE A 146 -9.78 -7.46 3.98
C PHE A 146 -11.03 -6.59 3.93
N ASP A 147 -11.31 -5.86 5.01
CA ASP A 147 -12.44 -4.92 5.09
C ASP A 147 -12.19 -3.62 4.29
N ARG A 148 -10.97 -3.41 3.85
CA ARG A 148 -10.51 -2.25 3.06
C ARG A 148 -9.23 -2.55 2.29
N PRO A 149 -8.85 -1.72 1.30
CA PRO A 149 -7.55 -1.84 0.64
C PRO A 149 -6.39 -1.68 1.61
N LEU A 150 -5.35 -2.52 1.47
CA LEU A 150 -4.12 -2.43 2.24
C LEU A 150 -2.94 -2.05 1.33
N ASP A 151 -1.81 -1.67 1.94
CA ASP A 151 -0.61 -1.23 1.22
C ASP A 151 -0.05 -2.35 0.34
N PHE A 152 -0.04 -2.12 -0.98
CA PHE A 152 0.38 -3.11 -1.98
C PHE A 152 1.79 -3.63 -1.75
N ALA A 153 2.74 -2.74 -1.43
CA ALA A 153 4.13 -3.14 -1.29
C ALA A 153 4.35 -3.98 -0.03
N LEU A 154 3.67 -3.64 1.07
CA LEU A 154 3.76 -4.40 2.31
C LEU A 154 3.08 -5.78 2.18
N LEU A 155 1.97 -5.87 1.44
CA LEU A 155 1.27 -7.15 1.21
C LEU A 155 2.15 -8.21 0.53
N GLN A 156 3.29 -7.84 -0.07
CA GLN A 156 4.21 -8.81 -0.67
C GLN A 156 5.02 -9.59 0.40
N ASP A 157 5.28 -8.98 1.56
CA ASP A 157 6.29 -9.49 2.51
C ASP A 157 5.76 -9.70 3.94
N VAL A 158 4.62 -9.07 4.31
CA VAL A 158 4.15 -9.05 5.72
C VAL A 158 3.45 -10.31 6.19
N PHE A 159 3.11 -11.22 5.27
CA PHE A 159 2.40 -12.46 5.61
C PHE A 159 3.30 -13.68 5.49
N GLN A 160 3.24 -14.56 6.48
CA GLN A 160 3.89 -15.85 6.44
C GLN A 160 2.93 -16.94 6.92
N VAL A 161 2.77 -17.99 6.12
CA VAL A 161 1.98 -19.17 6.51
C VAL A 161 2.90 -20.17 7.20
N GLN A 162 2.50 -20.62 8.39
CA GLN A 162 3.27 -21.59 9.20
C GLN A 162 2.40 -22.78 9.60
N ARG A 163 3.06 -23.91 9.76
CA ARG A 163 2.58 -25.13 10.39
C ARG A 163 3.53 -25.55 11.51
N VAL A 164 3.20 -26.59 12.27
CA VAL A 164 4.08 -27.11 13.35
C VAL A 164 5.48 -27.43 12.84
N GLU A 165 5.59 -27.95 11.61
CA GLU A 165 6.87 -28.33 11.01
C GLU A 165 7.68 -27.14 10.46
N GLY A 166 7.11 -25.94 10.40
CA GLY A 166 7.80 -24.74 9.92
C GLY A 166 6.99 -23.91 8.93
N VAL A 167 7.70 -23.08 8.14
CA VAL A 167 7.12 -22.22 7.12
C VAL A 167 6.59 -23.05 5.96
N VAL A 168 5.40 -22.69 5.46
CA VAL A 168 4.83 -23.26 4.24
C VAL A 168 5.34 -22.46 3.05
N GLU A 169 6.07 -23.13 2.16
CA GLU A 169 6.55 -22.53 0.93
C GLU A 169 5.41 -22.32 -0.08
N GLY A 170 5.44 -21.21 -0.82
CA GLY A 170 4.42 -20.89 -1.81
C GLY A 170 4.59 -19.50 -2.41
N VAL A 171 3.61 -19.08 -3.20
CA VAL A 171 3.59 -17.80 -3.89
C VAL A 171 2.37 -16.99 -3.45
N ALA A 172 2.61 -15.76 -3.05
CA ALA A 172 1.56 -14.80 -2.72
C ALA A 172 1.14 -13.98 -3.95
N SER A 173 -0.11 -13.55 -3.97
CA SER A 173 -0.64 -12.59 -4.92
C SER A 173 -1.67 -11.68 -4.27
N VAL A 174 -1.82 -10.47 -4.79
CA VAL A 174 -2.76 -9.45 -4.31
C VAL A 174 -3.78 -9.17 -5.41
N SER A 175 -5.06 -9.07 -5.05
CA SER A 175 -6.12 -8.75 -6.01
C SER A 175 -6.06 -7.30 -6.48
N THR A 176 -6.71 -7.01 -7.61
CA THR A 176 -7.02 -5.62 -7.99
C THR A 176 -7.83 -4.96 -6.88
N GLY A 177 -7.46 -3.74 -6.51
CA GLY A 177 -8.06 -3.00 -5.41
C GLY A 177 -7.52 -3.36 -4.02
N GLU A 178 -6.47 -4.20 -3.94
CA GLU A 178 -5.70 -4.53 -2.73
C GLU A 178 -6.56 -4.96 -1.51
N THR A 179 -7.76 -5.52 -1.77
CA THR A 179 -8.70 -5.99 -0.74
C THR A 179 -8.62 -7.47 -0.46
N GLN A 180 -7.79 -8.21 -1.20
CA GLN A 180 -7.64 -9.64 -1.03
C GLN A 180 -6.20 -10.08 -1.24
N TRP A 181 -5.72 -10.93 -0.34
CA TRP A 181 -4.44 -11.62 -0.45
C TRP A 181 -4.67 -13.11 -0.63
N ARG A 182 -3.90 -13.72 -1.54
CA ARG A 182 -3.97 -15.14 -1.86
C ARG A 182 -2.59 -15.75 -1.73
N PHE A 183 -2.54 -16.95 -1.17
CA PHE A 183 -1.31 -17.72 -1.07
C PHE A 183 -1.50 -19.10 -1.66
N GLN A 184 -0.78 -19.39 -2.73
CA GLN A 184 -0.73 -20.69 -3.39
C GLN A 184 0.46 -21.48 -2.84
N PRO A 185 0.25 -22.63 -2.15
CA PRO A 185 1.34 -23.41 -1.62
C PRO A 185 2.10 -24.14 -2.73
N ALA A 186 3.39 -24.36 -2.51
CA ALA A 186 4.22 -25.17 -3.42
C ALA A 186 3.86 -26.67 -3.37
N GLN A 187 3.27 -27.12 -2.26
CA GLN A 187 2.86 -28.50 -2.04
C GLN A 187 1.39 -28.56 -1.61
N ARG A 188 0.77 -29.75 -1.76
CA ARG A 188 -0.61 -29.96 -1.32
C ARG A 188 -0.79 -29.71 0.16
N TRP A 189 -1.89 -29.07 0.53
CA TRP A 189 -2.27 -28.83 1.92
C TRP A 189 -2.48 -30.16 2.66
N LYS A 190 -2.01 -30.22 3.88
CA LYS A 190 -2.28 -31.34 4.82
C LYS A 190 -3.36 -30.90 5.80
N ALA A 191 -4.13 -31.84 6.32
CA ALA A 191 -5.07 -31.56 7.41
C ALA A 191 -4.34 -31.07 8.67
N GLY A 192 -5.01 -30.20 9.44
CA GLY A 192 -4.49 -29.70 10.73
C GLY A 192 -4.48 -28.20 10.88
N ALA A 193 -3.88 -27.75 11.98
CA ALA A 193 -3.79 -26.35 12.37
C ALA A 193 -2.65 -25.63 11.65
N TYR A 194 -2.95 -24.42 11.18
CA TYR A 194 -2.01 -23.48 10.56
C TYR A 194 -2.06 -22.13 11.26
N LYS A 195 -0.99 -21.37 11.12
CA LYS A 195 -0.89 -19.97 11.57
C LYS A 195 -0.57 -19.09 10.39
N LEU A 196 -1.31 -18.01 10.25
CA LEU A 196 -0.90 -16.87 9.45
C LEU A 196 -0.20 -15.89 10.39
N ILE A 197 1.09 -15.70 10.20
CA ILE A 197 1.86 -14.68 10.90
C ILE A 197 1.73 -13.39 10.12
N VAL A 198 1.39 -12.30 10.81
CA VAL A 198 1.22 -10.98 10.20
C VAL A 198 2.17 -10.01 10.89
N ASP A 199 3.07 -9.38 10.12
CA ASP A 199 3.95 -8.34 10.64
C ASP A 199 3.12 -7.09 11.01
N MET A 200 3.41 -6.51 12.18
CA MET A 200 2.76 -5.30 12.67
C MET A 200 3.11 -4.03 11.88
N ALA A 201 4.08 -4.12 10.96
CA ALA A 201 4.41 -3.05 10.01
C ALA A 201 3.36 -2.88 8.90
N LEU A 202 2.39 -3.81 8.77
CA LEU A 202 1.32 -3.71 7.77
C LEU A 202 0.56 -2.39 7.93
N GLU A 203 0.35 -1.71 6.81
CA GLU A 203 -0.38 -0.44 6.72
C GLU A 203 -1.55 -0.56 5.74
N ASP A 204 -2.57 0.27 5.93
CA ASP A 204 -3.57 0.55 4.91
C ASP A 204 -3.11 1.73 4.01
N LEU A 205 -3.95 2.15 3.08
CA LEU A 205 -3.62 3.22 2.13
C LEU A 205 -3.34 4.57 2.79
N ALA A 206 -3.87 4.80 3.99
CA ALA A 206 -3.68 6.04 4.76
C ALA A 206 -2.51 5.93 5.76
N GLY A 207 -1.77 4.82 5.78
CA GLY A 207 -0.67 4.56 6.70
C GLY A 207 -1.11 4.12 8.10
N ASN A 208 -2.40 3.77 8.29
CA ASN A 208 -2.85 3.20 9.55
C ASN A 208 -2.32 1.79 9.71
N ARG A 209 -1.84 1.45 10.90
CA ARG A 209 -1.31 0.12 11.25
C ARG A 209 -2.31 -0.70 12.05
N ILE A 210 -1.98 -1.95 12.29
CA ILE A 210 -2.77 -2.83 13.14
C ILE A 210 -2.92 -2.19 14.53
N GLY A 211 -4.19 -1.91 14.91
CA GLY A 211 -4.56 -1.29 16.17
C GLY A 211 -4.12 0.17 16.36
N ARG A 212 -3.51 0.81 15.34
CA ARG A 212 -2.97 2.18 15.47
C ARG A 212 -3.25 3.04 14.24
N PRO A 213 -4.04 4.12 14.36
CA PRO A 213 -4.17 5.13 13.32
C PRO A 213 -2.85 5.87 13.04
N PHE A 214 -2.66 6.33 11.80
CA PHE A 214 -1.52 7.18 11.41
C PHE A 214 -1.67 8.62 11.95
N ASP A 215 -2.88 9.18 11.80
CA ASP A 215 -3.23 10.51 12.29
C ASP A 215 -3.77 10.38 13.72
N VAL A 216 -2.87 10.21 14.69
CA VAL A 216 -3.23 10.27 16.11
C VAL A 216 -3.14 11.70 16.61
N ASP A 217 -4.18 12.14 17.30
CA ASP A 217 -4.12 13.38 18.08
C ASP A 217 -3.09 13.19 19.20
N THR A 218 -1.96 13.87 19.09
CA THR A 218 -0.86 13.79 20.07
C THR A 218 -1.23 14.33 21.46
N MET A 219 -2.39 14.97 21.58
CA MET A 219 -2.94 15.45 22.85
C MET A 219 -3.66 14.37 23.64
N VAL A 220 -4.01 13.25 23.03
CA VAL A 220 -4.70 12.13 23.67
C VAL A 220 -3.76 10.94 23.79
N SER A 221 -3.17 10.77 24.96
CA SER A 221 -2.36 9.65 25.50
C SER A 221 -1.29 9.04 24.57
N PRO A 222 -0.08 8.76 25.07
CA PRO A 222 0.87 7.96 24.33
C PRO A 222 0.27 6.57 24.11
N ALA A 223 0.02 6.24 22.84
CA ALA A 223 -0.40 4.91 22.45
C ALA A 223 0.57 3.89 23.06
N GLU A 224 0.05 2.88 23.76
CA GLU A 224 0.85 1.78 24.27
C GLU A 224 1.76 1.28 23.15
N ARG A 225 3.06 1.25 23.42
CA ARG A 225 4.04 0.71 22.48
C ARG A 225 3.69 -0.77 22.28
N ILE A 226 3.15 -1.11 21.12
CA ILE A 226 2.92 -2.50 20.74
C ILE A 226 4.29 -3.17 20.74
N SER A 227 4.53 -4.02 21.75
CA SER A 227 5.84 -4.66 21.98
C SER A 227 6.08 -5.87 21.09
N LYS A 228 5.08 -6.36 20.36
CA LYS A 228 5.18 -7.56 19.52
C LYS A 228 5.40 -7.17 18.07
N PRO A 229 6.41 -7.75 17.38
CA PRO A 229 6.68 -7.47 15.98
C PRO A 229 5.63 -8.10 15.04
N SER A 230 4.86 -9.09 15.49
CA SER A 230 3.86 -9.80 14.70
C SER A 230 2.69 -10.30 15.56
N ILE A 231 1.57 -10.57 14.88
CA ILE A 231 0.41 -11.29 15.41
C ILE A 231 0.24 -12.61 14.67
N SER A 232 -0.52 -13.55 15.28
CA SER A 232 -0.84 -14.84 14.67
C SER A 232 -2.34 -15.02 14.57
N LEU A 233 -2.83 -15.36 13.38
CA LEU A 233 -4.20 -15.78 13.14
C LEU A 233 -4.20 -17.29 12.88
N ILE A 234 -5.05 -18.04 13.61
CA ILE A 234 -5.11 -19.50 13.50
C ILE A 234 -6.25 -19.87 12.54
N PHE A 235 -5.99 -20.81 11.63
CA PHE A 235 -7.00 -21.42 10.79
C PHE A 235 -6.82 -22.93 10.71
N GLN A 236 -7.88 -23.65 10.37
CA GLN A 236 -7.91 -25.11 10.29
C GLN A 236 -8.16 -25.56 8.86
N ILE A 237 -7.45 -26.58 8.43
CA ILE A 237 -7.75 -27.34 7.21
C ILE A 237 -8.29 -28.69 7.65
N PRO A 238 -9.56 -28.98 7.41
CA PRO A 238 -10.23 -30.20 7.87
C PRO A 238 -9.66 -31.47 7.25
#